data_0254c45dbfcbdee8fe712d9fdb3b56f6
#
_entry.id   0254c45dbfcbdee8fe712d9fdb3b56f6
#
_cell.length_a   1.000
_cell.length_b   1.000
_cell.length_c   1.000
_cell.angle_alpha   90.00
_cell.angle_beta   90.00
_cell.angle_gamma   90.00
#
_symmetry.space_group_name_H-M   'P 1'
#
loop_
_entity.id
_entity.type
_entity.pdbx_description
1 polymer ?
#
loop_
_entity_poly.entity_id
_entity_poly.type
_entity_poly.pdbx_seq_one_letter_code
_entity_poly.pdbx_strand_id
1 'polypeptide(L)'
;MKKINSIFIILISNILFLSGCTNNINRTSETSDPFEKFNRKVFAFNTNIDEHIVKPISKKYVSTLPATARESINQHLNWMNLPQTIINSAFQLEIENTILASAKFMLNGLTLGFYDLDDKQTTINKKDFGSTLAKYNVPEGPFLMIPFLGPKNTRDLSGYIVDKQNIANISPSKVDDVNLLEVPINIVAVREKLSGTLESVYNSSDPYIKMRSFYIQNRRATVYNNKYNEAKDKEKDQAFEQLLQ
;
A
#
# COMPACT_ATOMS: atom_id res chain seq x y z
N MET A 1 -8.30 25.64 -20.89
CA MET A 1 -6.89 26.01 -20.69
C MET A 1 -6.50 26.34 -19.23
N LYS A 2 -7.39 26.84 -18.35
CA LYS A 2 -7.03 27.20 -16.94
C LYS A 2 -6.77 26.02 -15.99
N LYS A 3 -7.28 24.81 -16.24
CA LYS A 3 -7.08 23.63 -15.37
C LYS A 3 -5.69 22.99 -15.51
N ILE A 4 -5.06 23.09 -16.69
CA ILE A 4 -3.72 22.53 -16.94
C ILE A 4 -2.65 23.30 -16.15
N ASN A 5 -2.80 24.61 -15.98
CA ASN A 5 -1.81 25.43 -15.25
C ASN A 5 -1.78 25.11 -13.74
N SER A 6 -2.92 24.75 -13.13
CA SER A 6 -2.94 24.41 -11.68
C SER A 6 -2.24 23.07 -11.40
N ILE A 7 -2.39 22.08 -12.27
CA ILE A 7 -1.69 20.79 -12.14
C ILE A 7 -0.19 20.97 -12.33
N PHE A 8 0.21 21.80 -13.28
CA PHE A 8 1.64 22.10 -13.54
C PHE A 8 2.29 22.85 -12.37
N ILE A 9 1.57 23.78 -11.73
CA ILE A 9 2.03 24.51 -10.55
C ILE A 9 2.17 23.59 -9.33
N ILE A 10 1.23 22.66 -9.13
CA ILE A 10 1.30 21.66 -8.06
C ILE A 10 2.47 20.69 -8.31
N LEU A 11 2.72 20.28 -9.55
CA LEU A 11 3.85 19.42 -9.92
C LEU A 11 5.19 20.13 -9.67
N ILE A 12 5.33 21.39 -10.06
CA ILE A 12 6.54 22.20 -9.85
C ILE A 12 6.76 22.47 -8.36
N SER A 13 5.70 22.74 -7.60
CA SER A 13 5.79 22.93 -6.15
C SER A 13 6.30 21.68 -5.43
N ASN A 14 5.91 20.48 -5.88
CA ASN A 14 6.43 19.23 -5.32
C ASN A 14 7.91 18.97 -5.67
N ILE A 15 8.37 19.39 -6.84
CA ILE A 15 9.79 19.24 -7.27
C ILE A 15 10.72 20.11 -6.40
N LEU A 16 10.27 21.29 -5.97
CA LEU A 16 11.07 22.20 -5.12
C LEU A 16 11.24 21.68 -3.67
N PHE A 17 10.34 20.83 -3.17
CA PHE A 17 10.49 20.17 -1.86
C PHE A 17 11.45 18.95 -1.89
N LEU A 18 11.82 18.44 -3.06
CA LEU A 18 12.69 17.27 -3.20
C LEU A 18 14.19 17.64 -3.20
N SER A 19 14.56 18.91 -3.14
CA SER A 19 15.95 19.38 -3.19
C SER A 19 16.70 19.29 -1.84
N GLY A 20 16.16 18.62 -0.84
CA GLY A 20 16.74 18.47 0.49
C GLY A 20 17.58 17.20 0.62
N CYS A 21 18.90 17.34 0.56
CA CYS A 21 19.93 16.44 1.11
C CYS A 21 19.99 15.01 0.54
N THR A 22 20.78 14.82 -0.49
CA THR A 22 21.40 13.53 -0.81
C THR A 22 22.49 13.21 0.22
N ASN A 23 22.10 12.73 1.40
CA ASN A 23 23.03 12.07 2.30
C ASN A 23 22.96 10.57 2.07
N ASN A 24 24.12 9.94 1.93
CA ASN A 24 24.35 8.50 1.83
C ASN A 24 23.40 7.73 2.76
N ILE A 25 22.40 7.05 2.18
CA ILE A 25 21.45 6.26 2.93
C ILE A 25 22.14 4.95 3.31
N ASN A 26 22.78 4.91 4.46
CA ASN A 26 23.02 3.66 5.15
C ASN A 26 21.65 3.05 5.45
N ARG A 27 21.32 1.93 4.81
CA ARG A 27 20.01 1.23 4.86
C ARG A 27 19.59 0.74 6.25
N THR A 28 20.38 1.00 7.27
CA THR A 28 20.14 0.65 8.69
C THR A 28 19.71 1.85 9.53
N SER A 29 19.64 3.08 8.97
CA SER A 29 19.23 4.23 9.75
C SER A 29 17.74 4.14 10.09
N GLU A 30 17.40 4.33 11.37
CA GLU A 30 16.03 4.55 11.80
C GLU A 30 15.39 5.64 10.95
N THR A 31 14.18 5.36 10.44
CA THR A 31 13.45 6.39 9.70
C THR A 31 13.26 7.60 10.60
N SER A 32 13.69 8.76 10.13
CA SER A 32 13.57 10.01 10.87
C SER A 32 12.11 10.29 11.22
N ASP A 33 11.85 10.60 12.47
CA ASP A 33 10.53 10.97 12.98
C ASP A 33 10.57 12.35 13.65
N PRO A 34 10.78 13.41 12.87
CA PRO A 34 10.84 14.78 13.39
C PRO A 34 9.50 15.25 13.95
N PHE A 35 8.41 14.56 13.61
CA PHE A 35 7.05 14.89 14.04
C PHE A 35 6.52 13.96 15.14
N GLU A 36 7.37 13.24 15.87
CA GLU A 36 6.97 12.22 16.85
C GLU A 36 5.89 12.71 17.82
N LYS A 37 6.05 13.91 18.38
CA LYS A 37 5.06 14.48 19.32
C LYS A 37 3.67 14.64 18.71
N PHE A 38 3.60 15.05 17.45
CA PHE A 38 2.35 15.16 16.69
C PHE A 38 1.84 13.77 16.31
N ASN A 39 2.69 12.94 15.78
CA ASN A 39 2.37 11.58 15.34
C ASN A 39 1.79 10.73 16.48
N ARG A 40 2.32 10.85 17.72
CA ARG A 40 1.78 10.17 18.91
C ARG A 40 0.36 10.62 19.25
N LYS A 41 0.04 11.90 19.09
CA LYS A 41 -1.32 12.40 19.31
C LYS A 41 -2.31 11.85 18.29
N VAL A 42 -1.89 11.83 17.02
CA VAL A 42 -2.71 11.25 15.94
C VAL A 42 -2.84 9.74 16.10
N PHE A 43 -1.78 9.05 16.53
CA PHE A 43 -1.85 7.63 16.84
C PHE A 43 -2.87 7.33 17.95
N ALA A 44 -2.83 8.08 19.04
CA ALA A 44 -3.80 7.94 20.14
C ALA A 44 -5.24 8.21 19.66
N PHE A 45 -5.45 9.20 18.81
CA PHE A 45 -6.74 9.46 18.17
C PHE A 45 -7.20 8.27 17.31
N ASN A 46 -6.33 7.77 16.43
CA ASN A 46 -6.66 6.63 15.56
C ASN A 46 -6.95 5.36 16.37
N THR A 47 -6.17 5.10 17.43
CA THR A 47 -6.40 3.96 18.33
C THR A 47 -7.75 4.07 19.04
N ASN A 48 -8.11 5.27 19.51
CA ASN A 48 -9.40 5.50 20.15
C ASN A 48 -10.57 5.21 19.18
N ILE A 49 -10.47 5.67 17.92
CA ILE A 49 -11.46 5.38 16.88
C ILE A 49 -11.49 3.86 16.58
N ASP A 50 -10.34 3.21 16.49
CA ASP A 50 -10.30 1.76 16.26
C ASP A 50 -10.99 1.00 17.39
N GLU A 51 -10.62 1.26 18.64
CA GLU A 51 -11.15 0.52 19.79
C GLU A 51 -12.63 0.70 20.02
N HIS A 52 -13.16 1.93 19.83
CA HIS A 52 -14.56 2.25 20.14
C HIS A 52 -15.50 2.13 18.94
N ILE A 53 -14.99 2.18 17.71
CA ILE A 53 -15.85 2.16 16.52
C ILE A 53 -15.47 1.00 15.61
N VAL A 54 -14.23 0.94 15.09
CA VAL A 54 -13.89 -0.02 14.03
C VAL A 54 -13.82 -1.44 14.55
N LYS A 55 -13.22 -1.65 15.72
CA LYS A 55 -13.10 -2.97 16.36
C LYS A 55 -14.46 -3.62 16.67
N PRO A 56 -15.44 -2.95 17.30
CA PRO A 56 -16.76 -3.54 17.53
C PRO A 56 -17.50 -3.84 16.22
N ILE A 57 -17.42 -2.96 15.20
CA ILE A 57 -18.03 -3.21 13.90
C ILE A 57 -17.35 -4.40 13.21
N SER A 58 -16.03 -4.50 13.27
CA SER A 58 -15.28 -5.64 12.71
C SER A 58 -15.64 -6.96 13.39
N LYS A 59 -15.80 -6.98 14.72
CA LYS A 59 -16.30 -8.17 15.43
C LYS A 59 -17.70 -8.55 14.98
N LYS A 60 -18.59 -7.58 14.79
CA LYS A 60 -19.95 -7.82 14.29
C LYS A 60 -19.94 -8.38 12.87
N TYR A 61 -19.10 -7.82 11.99
CA TYR A 61 -18.87 -8.31 10.64
C TYR A 61 -18.47 -9.79 10.63
N VAL A 62 -17.48 -10.18 11.46
CA VAL A 62 -17.04 -11.58 11.59
C VAL A 62 -18.14 -12.49 12.13
N SER A 63 -18.92 -12.05 13.12
CA SER A 63 -19.97 -12.86 13.72
C SER A 63 -21.22 -13.01 12.86
N THR A 64 -21.45 -12.10 11.92
CA THR A 64 -22.64 -12.07 11.06
C THR A 64 -22.41 -12.75 9.72
N LEU A 65 -21.22 -12.57 9.12
CA LEU A 65 -20.92 -13.09 7.79
C LEU A 65 -20.11 -14.38 7.86
N PRO A 66 -20.52 -15.43 7.12
CA PRO A 66 -19.75 -16.66 7.01
C PRO A 66 -18.39 -16.40 6.34
N ALA A 67 -17.40 -17.26 6.60
CA ALA A 67 -16.05 -17.11 6.10
C ALA A 67 -15.97 -16.98 4.56
N THR A 68 -16.80 -17.76 3.86
CA THR A 68 -16.91 -17.72 2.39
C THR A 68 -17.35 -16.36 1.86
N ALA A 69 -18.36 -15.73 2.50
CA ALA A 69 -18.82 -14.39 2.10
C ALA A 69 -17.74 -13.32 2.37
N ARG A 70 -17.03 -13.42 3.49
CA ARG A 70 -15.92 -12.51 3.81
C ARG A 70 -14.77 -12.68 2.83
N GLU A 71 -14.49 -13.91 2.41
CA GLU A 71 -13.48 -14.18 1.38
C GLU A 71 -13.87 -13.58 0.03
N SER A 72 -15.11 -13.76 -0.42
CA SER A 72 -15.61 -13.14 -1.66
C SER A 72 -15.50 -11.61 -1.61
N ILE A 73 -15.81 -10.98 -0.48
CA ILE A 73 -15.64 -9.54 -0.29
C ILE A 73 -14.15 -9.17 -0.41
N ASN A 74 -13.24 -9.91 0.23
CA ASN A 74 -11.80 -9.66 0.14
C ASN A 74 -11.28 -9.80 -1.29
N GLN A 75 -11.77 -10.79 -2.04
CA GLN A 75 -11.42 -10.99 -3.45
C GLN A 75 -11.88 -9.80 -4.29
N HIS A 76 -13.12 -9.34 -4.12
CA HIS A 76 -13.63 -8.13 -4.78
C HIS A 76 -12.76 -6.89 -4.48
N LEU A 77 -12.44 -6.63 -3.22
CA LEU A 77 -11.57 -5.52 -2.83
C LEU A 77 -10.16 -5.64 -3.41
N ASN A 78 -9.61 -6.84 -3.47
CA ASN A 78 -8.31 -7.08 -4.13
C ASN A 78 -8.39 -6.82 -5.63
N TRP A 79 -9.46 -7.29 -6.29
CA TRP A 79 -9.70 -7.07 -7.71
C TRP A 79 -9.80 -5.58 -8.06
N MET A 80 -10.51 -4.79 -7.25
CA MET A 80 -10.61 -3.34 -7.42
C MET A 80 -9.26 -2.60 -7.30
N ASN A 81 -8.28 -3.19 -6.63
CA ASN A 81 -6.92 -2.64 -6.53
C ASN A 81 -5.99 -3.07 -7.69
N LEU A 82 -6.40 -4.01 -8.57
CA LEU A 82 -5.57 -4.45 -9.70
C LEU A 82 -5.25 -3.35 -10.71
N PRO A 83 -6.18 -2.44 -11.09
CA PRO A 83 -5.85 -1.32 -12.00
C PRO A 83 -4.69 -0.46 -11.50
N GLN A 84 -4.64 -0.17 -10.19
CA GLN A 84 -3.50 0.53 -9.59
C GLN A 84 -2.20 -0.27 -9.75
N THR A 85 -2.25 -1.57 -9.51
CA THR A 85 -1.10 -2.47 -9.68
C THR A 85 -0.64 -2.51 -11.13
N ILE A 86 -1.55 -2.62 -12.11
CA ILE A 86 -1.26 -2.64 -13.55
C ILE A 86 -0.52 -1.38 -13.97
N ILE A 87 -1.06 -0.21 -13.64
CA ILE A 87 -0.48 1.09 -14.00
C ILE A 87 0.91 1.25 -13.39
N ASN A 88 1.05 0.94 -12.10
CA ASN A 88 2.32 1.10 -11.40
C ASN A 88 3.37 0.06 -11.83
N SER A 89 2.97 -1.16 -12.17
CA SER A 89 3.87 -2.16 -12.75
C SER A 89 4.38 -1.72 -14.12
N ALA A 90 3.52 -1.15 -14.96
CA ALA A 90 3.92 -0.60 -16.25
C ALA A 90 4.91 0.57 -16.08
N PHE A 91 4.66 1.50 -15.17
CA PHE A 91 5.61 2.57 -14.85
C PHE A 91 6.94 2.05 -14.29
N GLN A 92 6.92 0.91 -13.63
CA GLN A 92 8.12 0.24 -13.13
C GLN A 92 8.82 -0.63 -14.19
N LEU A 93 8.28 -0.72 -15.41
CA LEU A 93 8.76 -1.60 -16.48
C LEU A 93 8.77 -3.09 -16.10
N GLU A 94 7.88 -3.49 -15.19
CA GLU A 94 7.67 -4.86 -14.78
C GLU A 94 6.62 -5.51 -15.70
N ILE A 95 7.04 -5.86 -16.94
CA ILE A 95 6.14 -6.32 -18.01
C ILE A 95 5.37 -7.56 -17.59
N GLU A 96 6.04 -8.55 -16.98
CA GLU A 96 5.42 -9.79 -16.53
C GLU A 96 4.30 -9.49 -15.52
N ASN A 97 4.61 -8.73 -14.46
CA ASN A 97 3.61 -8.38 -13.45
C ASN A 97 2.45 -7.55 -14.03
N THR A 98 2.74 -6.70 -15.03
CA THR A 98 1.70 -5.93 -15.75
C THR A 98 0.75 -6.85 -16.51
N ILE A 99 1.29 -7.83 -17.26
CA ILE A 99 0.49 -8.78 -18.04
C ILE A 99 -0.33 -9.68 -17.11
N LEU A 100 0.29 -10.25 -16.09
CA LEU A 100 -0.40 -11.13 -15.13
C LEU A 100 -1.52 -10.39 -14.38
N ALA A 101 -1.25 -9.18 -13.90
CA ALA A 101 -2.26 -8.37 -13.22
C ALA A 101 -3.41 -7.99 -14.18
N SER A 102 -3.12 -7.68 -15.45
CA SER A 102 -4.14 -7.37 -16.47
C SER A 102 -5.00 -8.58 -16.78
N ALA A 103 -4.39 -9.74 -16.98
CA ALA A 103 -5.10 -11.00 -17.24
C ALA A 103 -6.02 -11.36 -16.05
N LYS A 104 -5.51 -11.26 -14.83
CA LYS A 104 -6.30 -11.52 -13.61
C LYS A 104 -7.43 -10.51 -13.45
N PHE A 105 -7.20 -9.24 -13.75
CA PHE A 105 -8.24 -8.22 -13.72
C PHE A 105 -9.39 -8.52 -14.69
N MET A 106 -9.07 -8.91 -15.93
CA MET A 106 -10.06 -9.25 -16.94
C MET A 106 -10.80 -10.55 -16.59
N LEU A 107 -10.08 -11.60 -16.19
CA LEU A 107 -10.65 -12.88 -15.83
C LEU A 107 -11.62 -12.77 -14.66
N ASN A 108 -11.18 -12.19 -13.53
CA ASN A 108 -11.98 -12.04 -12.35
C ASN A 108 -13.08 -10.96 -12.52
N GLY A 109 -12.94 -10.06 -13.50
CA GLY A 109 -13.96 -9.09 -13.88
C GLY A 109 -15.28 -9.72 -14.34
N LEU A 110 -15.26 -10.97 -14.83
CA LEU A 110 -16.46 -11.72 -15.19
C LEU A 110 -17.39 -11.97 -13.99
N THR A 111 -16.82 -11.97 -12.79
CA THR A 111 -17.55 -12.13 -11.52
C THR A 111 -17.52 -10.85 -10.69
N LEU A 112 -17.16 -9.72 -11.27
CA LEU A 112 -16.88 -8.47 -10.56
C LEU A 112 -15.86 -8.67 -9.41
N GLY A 113 -14.95 -9.63 -9.56
CA GLY A 113 -13.92 -9.94 -8.58
C GLY A 113 -14.41 -10.71 -7.34
N PHE A 114 -15.67 -11.08 -7.24
CA PHE A 114 -16.17 -11.86 -6.07
C PHE A 114 -15.65 -13.29 -6.02
N TYR A 115 -15.15 -13.81 -7.13
CA TYR A 115 -14.50 -15.12 -7.22
C TYR A 115 -13.14 -14.98 -7.90
N ASP A 116 -12.13 -15.66 -7.35
CA ASP A 116 -10.83 -15.79 -8.01
C ASP A 116 -10.90 -16.97 -8.97
N LEU A 117 -10.94 -16.66 -10.27
CA LEU A 117 -11.02 -17.64 -11.35
C LEU A 117 -9.61 -18.11 -11.79
N ASP A 118 -8.55 -17.68 -11.11
CA ASP A 118 -7.18 -18.09 -11.39
C ASP A 118 -6.80 -19.35 -10.60
N ASP A 119 -7.01 -20.52 -11.21
CA ASP A 119 -6.69 -21.82 -10.62
C ASP A 119 -5.20 -22.00 -10.27
N LYS A 120 -4.32 -21.26 -10.91
CA LYS A 120 -2.86 -21.34 -10.70
C LYS A 120 -2.38 -20.51 -9.52
N GLN A 121 -3.27 -19.80 -8.84
CA GLN A 121 -2.94 -18.89 -7.75
C GLN A 121 -1.76 -17.98 -8.10
N THR A 122 -1.79 -17.41 -9.31
CA THR A 122 -0.74 -16.53 -9.82
C THR A 122 -0.44 -15.42 -8.81
N THR A 123 0.80 -15.39 -8.35
CA THR A 123 1.26 -14.37 -7.41
C THR A 123 1.47 -13.05 -8.14
N ILE A 124 0.69 -12.05 -7.80
CA ILE A 124 0.83 -10.69 -8.32
C ILE A 124 1.48 -9.82 -7.24
N ASN A 125 2.57 -9.17 -7.61
CA ASN A 125 3.23 -8.20 -6.76
C ASN A 125 2.40 -6.90 -6.76
N LYS A 126 1.75 -6.60 -5.63
CA LYS A 126 0.96 -5.36 -5.48
C LYS A 126 1.88 -4.16 -5.59
N LYS A 127 1.53 -3.23 -6.48
CA LYS A 127 2.28 -2.00 -6.74
C LYS A 127 1.39 -0.78 -6.50
N ASP A 128 2.02 0.26 -5.97
CA ASP A 128 1.45 1.58 -5.79
C ASP A 128 2.44 2.66 -6.25
N PHE A 129 2.00 3.89 -6.37
CA PHE A 129 2.85 4.97 -6.86
C PHE A 129 4.00 5.29 -5.89
N GLY A 130 3.83 5.06 -4.58
CA GLY A 130 4.92 5.15 -3.61
C GLY A 130 6.04 4.14 -3.88
N SER A 131 5.69 2.91 -4.28
CA SER A 131 6.67 1.89 -4.70
C SER A 131 7.33 2.25 -6.05
N THR A 132 6.57 2.87 -6.95
CA THR A 132 7.09 3.41 -8.21
C THR A 132 8.13 4.49 -7.95
N LEU A 133 7.82 5.45 -7.10
CA LEU A 133 8.78 6.49 -6.67
C LEU A 133 10.04 5.88 -6.04
N ALA A 134 9.88 4.80 -5.23
CA ALA A 134 11.01 4.10 -4.63
C ALA A 134 11.91 3.43 -5.67
N LYS A 135 11.34 2.85 -6.72
CA LYS A 135 12.11 2.27 -7.84
C LYS A 135 12.99 3.32 -8.53
N TYR A 136 12.50 4.54 -8.62
CA TYR A 136 13.24 5.70 -9.14
C TYR A 136 14.08 6.42 -8.07
N ASN A 137 14.40 5.73 -6.97
CA ASN A 137 15.27 6.19 -5.88
C ASN A 137 14.78 7.43 -5.12
N VAL A 138 13.49 7.76 -5.18
CA VAL A 138 12.92 8.79 -4.31
C VAL A 138 12.98 8.32 -2.85
N PRO A 139 13.59 9.10 -1.94
CA PRO A 139 13.73 8.70 -0.54
C PRO A 139 12.39 8.59 0.18
N GLU A 140 12.32 7.77 1.23
CA GLU A 140 11.12 7.58 2.04
C GLU A 140 10.62 8.88 2.67
N GLY A 141 11.56 9.73 3.08
CA GLY A 141 11.28 10.94 3.84
C GLY A 141 10.78 10.66 5.27
N PRO A 142 10.36 11.70 6.00
CA PRO A 142 9.87 11.59 7.37
C PRO A 142 8.67 10.67 7.52
N PHE A 143 8.60 10.01 8.69
CA PHE A 143 7.43 9.26 9.11
C PHE A 143 6.27 10.20 9.50
N LEU A 144 5.05 9.84 9.10
CA LEU A 144 3.82 10.56 9.37
C LEU A 144 2.73 9.60 9.86
N MET A 145 2.03 9.99 10.90
CA MET A 145 0.79 9.34 11.31
C MET A 145 -0.39 10.20 10.83
N ILE A 146 -1.21 9.66 9.95
CA ILE A 146 -2.32 10.40 9.32
C ILE A 146 -3.64 10.04 9.99
N PRO A 147 -4.49 11.02 10.36
CA PRO A 147 -5.81 10.74 10.90
C PRO A 147 -6.61 9.82 9.97
N PHE A 148 -7.24 8.79 10.52
CA PHE A 148 -8.03 7.75 9.85
C PHE A 148 -7.26 6.86 8.87
N LEU A 149 -6.17 7.34 8.26
CA LEU A 149 -5.40 6.62 7.24
C LEU A 149 -4.26 5.79 7.85
N GLY A 150 -3.81 6.12 9.05
CA GLY A 150 -2.73 5.42 9.75
C GLY A 150 -1.33 5.83 9.32
N PRO A 151 -0.32 4.92 9.49
CA PRO A 151 1.09 5.22 9.25
C PRO A 151 1.40 5.37 7.76
N LYS A 152 2.22 6.37 7.43
CA LYS A 152 2.79 6.64 6.11
C LYS A 152 4.20 7.24 6.27
N ASN A 153 5.00 7.22 5.22
CA ASN A 153 6.09 8.16 5.03
C ASN A 153 5.68 9.18 3.97
N THR A 154 6.44 10.26 3.79
CA THR A 154 6.06 11.33 2.85
C THR A 154 5.98 10.86 1.41
N ARG A 155 6.89 9.97 0.96
CA ARG A 155 6.85 9.36 -0.38
C ARG A 155 5.56 8.57 -0.59
N ASP A 156 5.22 7.71 0.37
CA ASP A 156 4.05 6.84 0.26
C ASP A 156 2.73 7.62 0.40
N LEU A 157 2.73 8.72 1.16
CA LEU A 157 1.58 9.64 1.22
C LEU A 157 1.37 10.35 -0.13
N SER A 158 2.44 10.85 -0.73
CA SER A 158 2.37 11.45 -2.07
C SER A 158 1.89 10.44 -3.11
N GLY A 159 2.42 9.21 -3.06
CA GLY A 159 1.98 8.11 -3.91
C GLY A 159 0.50 7.79 -3.74
N TYR A 160 0.02 7.70 -2.51
CA TYR A 160 -1.39 7.46 -2.21
C TYR A 160 -2.32 8.54 -2.80
N ILE A 161 -1.94 9.82 -2.73
CA ILE A 161 -2.71 10.91 -3.31
C ILE A 161 -2.79 10.77 -4.84
N VAL A 162 -1.67 10.46 -5.49
CA VAL A 162 -1.62 10.27 -6.95
C VAL A 162 -2.47 9.07 -7.38
N ASP A 163 -2.34 7.94 -6.69
CA ASP A 163 -3.11 6.73 -6.99
C ASP A 163 -4.62 6.98 -6.86
N LYS A 164 -5.04 7.69 -5.82
CA LYS A 164 -6.47 8.02 -5.63
C LYS A 164 -7.01 8.95 -6.71
N GLN A 165 -6.23 9.92 -7.17
CA GLN A 165 -6.64 10.81 -8.27
C GLN A 165 -6.73 10.08 -9.61
N ASN A 166 -5.78 9.17 -9.91
CA ASN A 166 -5.76 8.43 -11.18
C ASN A 166 -6.92 7.43 -11.26
N ILE A 167 -7.18 6.68 -10.20
CA ILE A 167 -8.28 5.72 -10.15
C ILE A 167 -9.63 6.42 -10.27
N ALA A 168 -9.83 7.56 -9.60
CA ALA A 168 -11.05 8.34 -9.70
C ALA A 168 -11.33 8.84 -11.13
N ASN A 169 -10.29 9.06 -11.94
CA ASN A 169 -10.43 9.51 -13.33
C ASN A 169 -10.62 8.37 -14.34
N ILE A 170 -10.20 7.14 -14.01
CA ILE A 170 -10.25 5.97 -14.89
C ILE A 170 -11.50 5.11 -14.61
N SER A 171 -12.06 5.21 -13.41
CA SER A 171 -13.28 4.47 -13.06
C SER A 171 -14.44 4.92 -13.96
N PRO A 172 -15.06 4.00 -14.74
CA PRO A 172 -16.17 4.32 -15.61
C PRO A 172 -17.43 4.77 -14.85
N SER A 173 -17.46 4.53 -13.56
CA SER A 173 -18.57 4.89 -12.69
C SER A 173 -18.29 6.22 -12.01
N LYS A 174 -18.94 7.25 -12.47
CA LYS A 174 -19.39 8.35 -11.61
C LYS A 174 -20.46 7.80 -10.65
N VAL A 175 -20.22 6.65 -10.04
CA VAL A 175 -21.11 6.04 -9.07
C VAL A 175 -20.61 6.50 -7.72
N ASP A 176 -20.92 7.73 -7.37
CA ASP A 176 -20.66 8.32 -6.05
C ASP A 176 -21.22 7.45 -4.92
N ASP A 177 -22.23 6.64 -5.20
CA ASP A 177 -22.91 5.78 -4.23
C ASP A 177 -22.14 4.48 -3.91
N VAL A 178 -21.40 3.89 -4.85
CA VAL A 178 -20.64 2.64 -4.61
C VAL A 178 -19.42 2.90 -3.73
N ASN A 179 -18.75 4.04 -3.93
CA ASN A 179 -17.62 4.46 -3.10
C ASN A 179 -18.03 4.66 -1.62
N LEU A 180 -19.28 5.02 -1.36
CA LEU A 180 -19.79 5.26 -0.01
C LEU A 180 -19.79 3.97 0.84
N LEU A 181 -20.02 2.81 0.26
CA LEU A 181 -20.04 1.52 0.96
C LEU A 181 -18.67 0.81 0.91
N GLU A 182 -17.92 0.97 -0.17
CA GLU A 182 -16.62 0.30 -0.37
C GLU A 182 -15.60 0.69 0.70
N VAL A 183 -15.48 1.98 1.00
CA VAL A 183 -14.51 2.48 1.98
C VAL A 183 -14.76 1.90 3.39
N PRO A 184 -15.97 1.96 3.96
CA PRO A 184 -16.27 1.34 5.26
C PRO A 184 -16.05 -0.17 5.27
N ILE A 185 -16.47 -0.89 4.23
CA ILE A 185 -16.29 -2.34 4.13
C ILE A 185 -14.79 -2.69 4.08
N ASN A 186 -14.00 -1.96 3.31
CA ASN A 186 -12.56 -2.15 3.23
C ASN A 186 -11.88 -1.93 4.59
N ILE A 187 -12.23 -0.88 5.32
CA ILE A 187 -11.69 -0.61 6.66
C ILE A 187 -11.97 -1.79 7.60
N VAL A 188 -13.20 -2.29 7.61
CA VAL A 188 -13.63 -3.40 8.48
C VAL A 188 -12.94 -4.71 8.10
N ALA A 189 -12.85 -5.03 6.81
CA ALA A 189 -12.18 -6.22 6.30
C ALA A 189 -10.67 -6.21 6.57
N VAL A 190 -10.01 -5.08 6.35
CA VAL A 190 -8.58 -4.90 6.67
C VAL A 190 -8.34 -4.99 8.17
N ARG A 191 -9.22 -4.39 8.99
CA ARG A 191 -9.13 -4.46 10.45
C ARG A 191 -9.26 -5.91 10.94
N GLU A 192 -10.16 -6.70 10.37
CA GLU A 192 -10.29 -8.12 10.68
C GLU A 192 -9.00 -8.88 10.36
N LYS A 193 -8.49 -8.71 9.16
CA LYS A 193 -7.25 -9.35 8.71
C LYS A 193 -6.03 -9.01 9.58
N LEU A 194 -5.97 -7.78 10.08
CA LEU A 194 -4.88 -7.30 10.92
C LEU A 194 -5.15 -7.45 12.42
N SER A 195 -6.23 -8.13 12.84
CA SER A 195 -6.67 -8.17 14.23
C SER A 195 -5.56 -8.61 15.19
N GLY A 196 -4.89 -9.73 14.93
CA GLY A 196 -3.80 -10.23 15.76
C GLY A 196 -2.58 -9.28 15.81
N THR A 197 -2.25 -8.64 14.69
CA THR A 197 -1.16 -7.67 14.64
C THR A 197 -1.49 -6.42 15.46
N LEU A 198 -2.69 -5.87 15.33
CA LEU A 198 -3.14 -4.70 16.07
C LEU A 198 -3.23 -4.97 17.58
N GLU A 199 -3.76 -6.12 17.99
CA GLU A 199 -3.76 -6.55 19.40
C GLU A 199 -2.32 -6.63 19.96
N SER A 200 -1.39 -7.20 19.19
CA SER A 200 0.02 -7.26 19.58
C SER A 200 0.67 -5.87 19.69
N VAL A 201 0.28 -4.95 18.80
CA VAL A 201 0.77 -3.56 18.85
C VAL A 201 0.22 -2.85 20.08
N TYR A 202 -1.09 -2.87 20.29
CA TYR A 202 -1.75 -2.13 21.37
C TYR A 202 -1.35 -2.63 22.77
N ASN A 203 -1.06 -3.93 22.91
CA ASN A 203 -0.62 -4.53 24.17
C ASN A 203 0.89 -4.42 24.41
N SER A 204 1.64 -3.69 23.60
CA SER A 204 3.09 -3.52 23.81
C SER A 204 3.41 -2.37 24.78
N SER A 205 4.65 -2.34 25.27
CA SER A 205 5.13 -1.30 26.19
C SER A 205 5.10 0.12 25.59
N ASP A 206 5.36 0.25 24.29
CA ASP A 206 5.16 1.48 23.51
C ASP A 206 4.46 1.14 22.19
N PRO A 207 3.12 1.22 22.16
CA PRO A 207 2.34 0.89 20.97
C PRO A 207 2.66 1.76 19.75
N TYR A 208 3.02 3.02 19.96
CA TYR A 208 3.38 3.93 18.88
C TYR A 208 4.68 3.48 18.19
N ILE A 209 5.73 3.24 18.97
CA ILE A 209 7.03 2.78 18.43
C ILE A 209 6.85 1.44 17.71
N LYS A 210 6.07 0.53 18.27
CA LYS A 210 5.82 -0.77 17.66
C LYS A 210 5.04 -0.64 16.34
N MET A 211 4.01 0.22 16.26
CA MET A 211 3.28 0.50 15.03
C MET A 211 4.19 1.10 13.96
N ARG A 212 5.00 2.09 14.32
CA ARG A 212 5.98 2.73 13.42
C ARG A 212 6.96 1.70 12.87
N SER A 213 7.57 0.87 13.74
CA SER A 213 8.53 -0.14 13.34
C SER A 213 7.90 -1.19 12.44
N PHE A 214 6.69 -1.66 12.77
CA PHE A 214 5.93 -2.60 11.95
C PHE A 214 5.65 -2.04 10.55
N TYR A 215 5.19 -0.79 10.47
CA TYR A 215 4.94 -0.14 9.19
C TYR A 215 6.21 -0.04 8.34
N ILE A 216 7.31 0.46 8.92
CA ILE A 216 8.57 0.67 8.20
C ILE A 216 9.12 -0.66 7.67
N GLN A 217 9.16 -1.70 8.52
CA GLN A 217 9.68 -3.02 8.13
C GLN A 217 8.83 -3.65 7.03
N ASN A 218 7.50 -3.67 7.22
CA ASN A 218 6.58 -4.24 6.23
C ASN A 218 6.63 -3.46 4.91
N ARG A 219 6.70 -2.13 4.97
CA ARG A 219 6.76 -1.29 3.79
C ARG A 219 8.07 -1.49 3.02
N ARG A 220 9.20 -1.54 3.71
CA ARG A 220 10.50 -1.82 3.09
C ARG A 220 10.53 -3.21 2.47
N ALA A 221 10.01 -4.22 3.15
CA ALA A 221 9.88 -5.56 2.59
C ALA A 221 9.06 -5.53 1.28
N THR A 222 7.91 -4.87 1.27
CA THR A 222 7.05 -4.78 0.08
C THR A 222 7.72 -4.03 -1.09
N VAL A 223 8.44 -2.94 -0.79
CA VAL A 223 9.04 -2.07 -1.82
C VAL A 223 10.32 -2.65 -2.38
N TYR A 224 11.16 -3.29 -1.55
CA TYR A 224 12.51 -3.71 -1.91
C TYR A 224 12.67 -5.23 -2.08
N ASN A 225 11.62 -6.01 -1.83
CA ASN A 225 11.70 -7.47 -1.89
C ASN A 225 12.15 -7.97 -3.28
N ASN A 226 11.72 -7.32 -4.35
CA ASN A 226 12.17 -7.64 -5.70
C ASN A 226 13.68 -7.38 -5.89
N LYS A 227 14.20 -6.26 -5.36
CA LYS A 227 15.66 -5.97 -5.44
C LYS A 227 16.50 -6.99 -4.65
N TYR A 228 15.97 -7.48 -3.53
CA TYR A 228 16.65 -8.50 -2.74
C TYR A 228 16.65 -9.85 -3.47
N ASN A 229 15.54 -10.22 -4.08
CA ASN A 229 15.44 -11.45 -4.87
C ASN A 229 16.31 -11.39 -6.14
N GLU A 230 16.26 -10.29 -6.90
CA GLU A 230 17.14 -10.07 -8.05
C GLU A 230 18.64 -10.11 -7.70
N ALA A 231 19.02 -9.53 -6.56
CA ALA A 231 20.41 -9.58 -6.08
C ALA A 231 20.83 -11.00 -5.70
N LYS A 232 19.94 -11.73 -5.03
CA LYS A 232 20.19 -13.11 -4.62
C LYS A 232 20.23 -14.08 -5.80
N ASP A 233 19.41 -13.84 -6.83
CA ASP A 233 19.42 -14.64 -8.06
C ASP A 233 20.71 -14.37 -8.87
N LYS A 234 21.13 -13.12 -9.00
CA LYS A 234 22.42 -12.77 -9.61
C LYS A 234 23.62 -13.38 -8.87
N GLU A 235 23.57 -13.40 -7.54
CA GLU A 235 24.62 -14.01 -6.72
C GLU A 235 24.66 -15.55 -6.92
N LYS A 236 23.51 -16.20 -7.05
CA LYS A 236 23.41 -17.62 -7.38
C LYS A 236 23.91 -17.92 -8.79
N ASP A 237 23.54 -17.09 -9.77
CA ASP A 237 24.00 -17.25 -11.17
C ASP A 237 25.53 -17.10 -11.25
N GLN A 238 26.09 -16.09 -10.58
CA GLN A 238 27.55 -15.89 -10.51
C GLN A 238 28.26 -17.05 -9.80
N ALA A 239 27.69 -17.56 -8.69
CA ALA A 239 28.24 -18.72 -8.01
C ALA A 239 28.16 -19.99 -8.87
N PHE A 240 27.10 -20.16 -9.64
CA PHE A 240 26.95 -21.26 -10.58
C PHE A 240 27.95 -21.17 -11.75
N GLU A 241 28.16 -20.00 -12.32
CA GLU A 241 29.16 -19.79 -13.37
C GLU A 241 30.58 -20.04 -12.86
N GLN A 242 30.89 -19.68 -11.61
CA GLN A 242 32.20 -19.99 -10.98
C GLN A 242 32.44 -21.49 -10.76
N LEU A 243 31.37 -22.28 -10.58
CA LEU A 243 31.45 -23.74 -10.43
C LEU A 243 31.67 -24.47 -11.77
N LEU A 244 31.40 -23.81 -12.89
CA LEU A 244 31.58 -24.35 -14.25
C LEU A 244 32.96 -24.07 -14.85
N GLN A 245 33.77 -23.22 -14.20
CA GLN A 245 35.16 -22.90 -14.58
C GLN A 245 36.14 -23.76 -13.81
#